data_e9d5fd2f34b539662a56e7738fe0a204
#
_entry.id   e9d5fd2f34b539662a56e7738fe0a204
#
_cell.length_a   1.000
_cell.length_b   1.000
_cell.length_c   1.000
_cell.angle_alpha   90.00
_cell.angle_beta   90.00
_cell.angle_gamma   90.00
#
_symmetry.space_group_name_H-M   'P 1'
#
loop_
_entity.id
_entity.type
_entity.pdbx_description
1 polymer ?
#
loop_
_entity_poly.entity_id
_entity_poly.type
_entity_poly.pdbx_seq_one_letter_code
_entity_poly.pdbx_strand_id
1 'polypeptide(L)'
;MRRIFITAIGGDIGYGVVKSLKKSNHDIYIIGCDIKKYNCSYDLVDEFYLSPAYMKEDEWWKFVLGLVVSREIDYLWPVTEPEIRIVNKRKEELHNVKVIINNPLVLEIAMDKGKTAEYLEKAGVPTPHTWWKSEDGPKKYPLIVK
;
A
#
# COMPACT_ATOMS: atom_id res chain seq x y z
N MET A 1 -17.67 16.91 1.05
CA MET A 1 -16.45 16.40 1.74
C MET A 1 -16.30 14.92 1.42
N ARG A 2 -15.14 14.48 0.95
CA ARG A 2 -14.85 13.07 0.64
C ARG A 2 -14.06 12.43 1.77
N ARG A 3 -14.43 11.21 2.18
CA ARG A 3 -13.79 10.48 3.28
C ARG A 3 -12.81 9.46 2.75
N ILE A 4 -11.54 9.64 3.05
CA ILE A 4 -10.45 8.77 2.59
C ILE A 4 -9.83 8.06 3.79
N PHE A 5 -9.86 6.74 3.77
CA PHE A 5 -9.18 5.92 4.76
C PHE A 5 -7.82 5.46 4.22
N ILE A 6 -6.74 5.83 4.90
CA ILE A 6 -5.35 5.54 4.52
C ILE A 6 -4.75 4.66 5.60
N THR A 7 -4.18 3.52 5.21
CA THR A 7 -3.52 2.60 6.13
C THR A 7 -2.03 2.89 6.22
N ALA A 8 -1.36 2.42 7.28
CA ALA A 8 0.09 2.53 7.50
C ALA A 8 0.65 3.95 7.27
N ILE A 9 -0.04 4.95 7.83
CA ILE A 9 0.30 6.37 7.63
C ILE A 9 1.62 6.80 8.28
N GLY A 10 2.18 5.98 9.18
CA GLY A 10 3.44 6.27 9.87
C GLY A 10 4.70 5.98 9.07
N GLY A 11 4.59 5.29 7.93
CA GLY A 11 5.70 5.10 7.00
C GLY A 11 5.92 6.32 6.11
N ASP A 12 7.07 6.38 5.43
CA ASP A 12 7.46 7.46 4.52
C ASP A 12 6.45 7.67 3.39
N ILE A 13 5.96 6.58 2.78
CA ILE A 13 4.94 6.65 1.72
C ILE A 13 3.62 7.17 2.29
N GLY A 14 3.15 6.60 3.41
CA GLY A 14 1.91 7.03 4.06
C GLY A 14 1.94 8.50 4.47
N TYR A 15 3.05 8.95 5.05
CA TYR A 15 3.28 10.36 5.36
C TYR A 15 3.21 11.24 4.11
N GLY A 16 3.87 10.82 3.02
CA GLY A 16 3.86 11.55 1.75
C GLY A 16 2.46 11.71 1.18
N VAL A 17 1.66 10.64 1.21
CA VAL A 17 0.26 10.63 0.77
C VAL A 17 -0.59 11.60 1.60
N VAL A 18 -0.58 11.45 2.94
CA VAL A 18 -1.33 12.31 3.86
C VAL A 18 -0.98 13.77 3.65
N LYS A 19 0.33 14.08 3.62
CA LYS A 19 0.82 15.46 3.42
C LYS A 19 0.39 16.05 2.08
N SER A 20 0.40 15.25 1.02
CA SER A 20 -0.04 15.70 -0.31
C SER A 20 -1.54 15.99 -0.35
N LEU A 21 -2.35 15.13 0.25
CA LEU A 21 -3.79 15.33 0.34
C LEU A 21 -4.15 16.57 1.17
N LYS A 22 -3.49 16.78 2.31
CA LYS A 22 -3.69 17.98 3.15
C LYS A 22 -3.28 19.28 2.46
N LYS A 23 -2.35 19.22 1.51
CA LYS A 23 -1.96 20.40 0.69
C LYS A 23 -2.85 20.61 -0.52
N SER A 24 -3.70 19.67 -0.84
CA SER A 24 -4.63 19.81 -1.95
C SER A 24 -5.76 20.79 -1.61
N ASN A 25 -6.32 21.43 -2.65
CA ASN A 25 -7.50 22.32 -2.48
C ASN A 25 -8.82 21.55 -2.49
N HIS A 26 -8.79 20.24 -2.26
CA HIS A 26 -9.98 19.40 -2.24
C HIS A 26 -10.58 19.32 -0.83
N ASP A 27 -11.88 19.25 -0.75
CA ASP A 27 -12.64 19.03 0.49
C ASP A 27 -12.58 17.53 0.87
N ILE A 28 -11.53 17.17 1.63
CA ILE A 28 -11.17 15.80 1.98
C ILE A 28 -11.07 15.66 3.50
N TYR A 29 -11.73 14.63 4.03
CA TYR A 29 -11.59 14.17 5.41
C TYR A 29 -10.73 12.91 5.45
N ILE A 30 -9.59 12.96 6.12
CA ILE A 30 -8.60 11.89 6.13
C ILE A 30 -8.71 11.10 7.42
N ILE A 31 -9.05 9.82 7.29
CA ILE A 31 -8.97 8.83 8.36
C ILE A 31 -7.68 8.05 8.17
N GLY A 32 -6.83 8.02 9.16
CA GLY A 32 -5.56 7.31 9.11
C GLY A 32 -5.47 6.18 10.13
N CYS A 33 -4.76 5.11 9.81
CA CYS A 33 -4.38 4.11 10.82
C CYS A 33 -2.92 3.68 10.69
N ASP A 34 -2.38 3.24 11.82
CA ASP A 34 -1.06 2.64 11.90
C ASP A 34 -0.98 1.69 13.09
N ILE A 35 -0.02 0.76 13.08
CA ILE A 35 0.26 -0.12 14.21
C ILE A 35 0.91 0.60 15.40
N LYS A 36 1.44 1.82 15.16
CA LYS A 36 2.06 2.68 16.17
C LYS A 36 1.29 3.99 16.31
N LYS A 37 0.89 4.31 17.53
CA LYS A 37 0.15 5.54 17.81
C LYS A 37 0.98 6.80 17.49
N TYR A 38 2.23 6.82 17.94
CA TYR A 38 3.11 7.98 17.73
C TYR A 38 3.91 7.80 16.44
N ASN A 39 3.50 8.51 15.41
CA ASN A 39 4.13 8.51 14.10
C ASN A 39 4.05 9.91 13.47
N CYS A 40 4.75 10.11 12.36
CA CYS A 40 4.88 11.43 11.71
C CYS A 40 3.58 11.98 11.09
N SER A 41 2.55 11.16 10.95
CA SER A 41 1.26 11.55 10.35
C SER A 41 0.12 11.66 11.36
N TYR A 42 0.36 11.33 12.64
CA TYR A 42 -0.68 11.27 13.65
C TYR A 42 -1.49 12.57 13.76
N ASP A 43 -0.81 13.72 13.80
CA ASP A 43 -1.42 15.04 13.92
C ASP A 43 -1.84 15.65 12.58
N LEU A 44 -1.60 14.96 11.47
CA LEU A 44 -1.95 15.43 10.13
C LEU A 44 -3.30 14.92 9.64
N VAL A 45 -3.80 13.83 10.21
CA VAL A 45 -5.09 13.26 9.83
C VAL A 45 -6.23 13.84 10.67
N ASP A 46 -7.46 13.76 10.18
CA ASP A 46 -8.64 14.28 10.90
C ASP A 46 -9.10 13.28 11.97
N GLU A 47 -8.93 11.97 11.72
CA GLU A 47 -9.11 10.90 12.70
C GLU A 47 -7.97 9.89 12.60
N PHE A 48 -7.48 9.40 13.74
CA PHE A 48 -6.46 8.35 13.82
C PHE A 48 -6.96 7.12 14.57
N TYR A 49 -6.62 5.95 14.04
CA TYR A 49 -6.93 4.67 14.67
C TYR A 49 -5.68 3.79 14.80
N LEU A 50 -5.52 3.16 15.96
CA LEU A 50 -4.50 2.13 16.16
C LEU A 50 -4.99 0.83 15.51
N SER A 51 -4.28 0.36 14.49
CA SER A 51 -4.67 -0.85 13.76
C SER A 51 -4.04 -2.11 14.36
N PRO A 52 -4.70 -3.26 14.24
CA PRO A 52 -4.03 -4.55 14.37
C PRO A 52 -2.90 -4.69 13.35
N ALA A 53 -1.93 -5.56 13.61
CA ALA A 53 -0.90 -5.88 12.63
C ALA A 53 -1.50 -6.70 11.47
N TYR A 54 -1.11 -6.38 10.24
CA TYR A 54 -1.59 -7.09 9.03
C TYR A 54 -1.30 -8.60 9.04
N MET A 55 -0.31 -9.06 9.79
CA MET A 55 0.01 -10.48 10.01
C MET A 55 -1.16 -11.27 10.63
N LYS A 56 -2.05 -10.58 11.34
CA LYS A 56 -3.32 -11.11 11.80
C LYS A 56 -4.41 -10.73 10.78
N GLU A 57 -4.34 -11.32 9.58
CA GLU A 57 -5.13 -10.90 8.40
C GLU A 57 -6.61 -10.68 8.70
N ASP A 58 -7.28 -11.66 9.37
CA ASP A 58 -8.71 -11.57 9.63
C ASP A 58 -9.06 -10.50 10.67
N GLU A 59 -8.19 -10.29 11.68
CA GLU A 59 -8.39 -9.25 12.68
C GLU A 59 -8.23 -7.87 12.05
N TRP A 60 -7.17 -7.71 11.23
CA TRP A 60 -6.91 -6.48 10.48
C TRP A 60 -8.04 -6.18 9.50
N TRP A 61 -8.53 -7.18 8.78
CA TRP A 61 -9.60 -6.99 7.81
C TRP A 61 -10.93 -6.61 8.47
N LYS A 62 -11.30 -7.26 9.59
CA LYS A 62 -12.46 -6.87 10.38
C LYS A 62 -12.38 -5.41 10.85
N PHE A 63 -11.20 -4.99 11.28
CA PHE A 63 -10.94 -3.60 11.66
C PHE A 63 -11.17 -2.66 10.47
N VAL A 64 -10.64 -2.97 9.28
CA VAL A 64 -10.84 -2.18 8.05
C VAL A 64 -12.33 -2.09 7.70
N LEU A 65 -13.04 -3.22 7.65
CA LEU A 65 -14.47 -3.23 7.36
C LEU A 65 -15.29 -2.43 8.38
N GLY A 66 -14.94 -2.55 9.65
CA GLY A 66 -15.61 -1.79 10.72
C GLY A 66 -15.47 -0.29 10.54
N LEU A 67 -14.29 0.21 10.15
CA LEU A 67 -14.07 1.62 9.85
C LEU A 67 -14.76 2.05 8.55
N VAL A 68 -14.71 1.23 7.52
CA VAL A 68 -15.37 1.50 6.25
C VAL A 68 -16.87 1.79 6.47
N VAL A 69 -17.53 0.97 7.25
CA VAL A 69 -18.96 1.13 7.55
C VAL A 69 -19.21 2.30 8.53
N SER A 70 -18.52 2.30 9.67
CA SER A 70 -18.81 3.25 10.75
C SER A 70 -18.41 4.69 10.43
N ARG A 71 -17.50 4.88 9.48
CA ARG A 71 -17.01 6.20 9.04
C ARG A 71 -17.47 6.58 7.63
N GLU A 72 -18.32 5.77 7.02
CA GLU A 72 -18.88 6.02 5.67
C GLU A 72 -17.77 6.37 4.67
N ILE A 73 -16.77 5.47 4.55
CA ILE A 73 -15.59 5.69 3.73
C ILE A 73 -15.91 5.66 2.24
N ASP A 74 -15.52 6.70 1.51
CA ASP A 74 -15.63 6.75 0.04
C ASP A 74 -14.44 6.06 -0.65
N TYR A 75 -13.23 6.21 -0.07
CA TYR A 75 -11.98 5.72 -0.66
C TYR A 75 -11.14 4.98 0.39
N LEU A 76 -10.68 3.78 0.06
CA LEU A 76 -9.67 3.04 0.83
C LEU A 76 -8.33 3.08 0.10
N TRP A 77 -7.30 3.57 0.76
CA TRP A 77 -5.94 3.63 0.22
C TRP A 77 -4.97 2.82 1.10
N PRO A 78 -4.78 1.52 0.82
CA PRO A 78 -3.74 0.73 1.48
C PRO A 78 -2.37 1.15 0.96
N VAL A 79 -1.38 1.27 1.87
CA VAL A 79 -0.07 1.83 1.51
C VAL A 79 1.01 0.77 1.45
N THR A 80 1.02 -0.21 2.35
CA THR A 80 2.06 -1.24 2.37
C THR A 80 1.73 -2.42 1.45
N GLU A 81 2.75 -3.04 0.86
CA GLU A 81 2.56 -4.21 -0.01
C GLU A 81 1.72 -5.34 0.62
N PRO A 82 1.94 -5.74 1.90
CA PRO A 82 1.10 -6.75 2.53
C PRO A 82 -0.37 -6.34 2.64
N GLU A 83 -0.65 -5.11 3.03
CA GLU A 83 -2.02 -4.59 3.14
C GLU A 83 -2.69 -4.51 1.76
N ILE A 84 -1.96 -4.07 0.73
CA ILE A 84 -2.44 -4.06 -0.66
C ILE A 84 -2.81 -5.47 -1.12
N ARG A 85 -2.02 -6.49 -0.77
CA ARG A 85 -2.33 -7.91 -1.09
C ARG A 85 -3.62 -8.37 -0.42
N ILE A 86 -3.81 -8.07 0.86
CA ILE A 86 -5.03 -8.42 1.60
C ILE A 86 -6.24 -7.73 0.97
N VAL A 87 -6.14 -6.42 0.75
CA VAL A 87 -7.23 -5.64 0.14
C VAL A 87 -7.56 -6.14 -1.26
N ASN A 88 -6.55 -6.39 -2.12
CA ASN A 88 -6.79 -6.91 -3.48
C ASN A 88 -7.51 -8.27 -3.48
N LYS A 89 -7.17 -9.15 -2.53
CA LYS A 89 -7.80 -10.47 -2.35
C LYS A 89 -9.27 -10.35 -1.91
N ARG A 90 -9.59 -9.35 -1.10
CA ARG A 90 -10.88 -9.23 -0.38
C ARG A 90 -11.72 -8.01 -0.80
N LYS A 91 -11.30 -7.26 -1.81
CA LYS A 91 -11.95 -6.00 -2.22
C LYS A 91 -13.43 -6.13 -2.61
N GLU A 92 -13.85 -7.31 -3.04
CA GLU A 92 -15.26 -7.57 -3.38
C GLU A 92 -16.20 -7.47 -2.15
N GLU A 93 -15.65 -7.55 -0.94
CA GLU A 93 -16.38 -7.33 0.31
C GLU A 93 -16.61 -5.82 0.60
N LEU A 94 -15.91 -4.94 -0.14
CA LEU A 94 -15.96 -3.47 0.01
C LEU A 94 -17.01 -2.85 -0.91
N HIS A 95 -18.28 -3.09 -0.61
CA HIS A 95 -19.37 -2.51 -1.40
C HIS A 95 -19.35 -0.98 -1.30
N ASN A 96 -19.48 -0.29 -2.44
CA ASN A 96 -19.56 1.18 -2.55
C ASN A 96 -18.29 1.96 -2.14
N VAL A 97 -17.16 1.30 -1.89
CA VAL A 97 -15.88 1.94 -1.59
C VAL A 97 -14.95 1.85 -2.78
N LYS A 98 -14.36 2.96 -3.19
CA LYS A 98 -13.32 2.95 -4.21
C LYS A 98 -11.98 2.60 -3.59
N VAL A 99 -11.41 1.46 -3.99
CA VAL A 99 -10.10 1.03 -3.54
C VAL A 99 -9.03 1.64 -4.45
N ILE A 100 -8.08 2.36 -3.84
CA ILE A 100 -6.97 3.00 -4.56
C ILE A 100 -5.79 2.02 -4.59
N ILE A 101 -5.82 1.10 -5.54
CA ILE A 101 -4.76 0.15 -5.87
C ILE A 101 -4.65 -0.01 -7.38
N ASN A 102 -3.52 -0.49 -7.86
CA ASN A 102 -3.36 -0.87 -9.26
C ASN A 102 -4.17 -2.13 -9.60
N ASN A 103 -4.32 -2.41 -10.89
CA ASN A 103 -4.98 -3.66 -11.31
C ASN A 103 -4.16 -4.90 -10.87
N PRO A 104 -4.80 -6.08 -10.76
CA PRO A 104 -4.15 -7.29 -10.25
C PRO A 104 -2.87 -7.69 -11.00
N LEU A 105 -2.84 -7.54 -12.34
CA LEU A 105 -1.67 -7.87 -13.15
C LEU A 105 -0.48 -6.97 -12.81
N VAL A 106 -0.72 -5.65 -12.68
CA VAL A 106 0.33 -4.70 -12.28
C VAL A 106 0.83 -5.01 -10.88
N LEU A 107 -0.07 -5.34 -9.94
CA LEU A 107 0.33 -5.71 -8.59
C LEU A 107 1.19 -6.98 -8.58
N GLU A 108 0.82 -8.00 -9.34
CA GLU A 108 1.58 -9.24 -9.44
C GLU A 108 3.01 -9.02 -9.96
N ILE A 109 3.15 -8.17 -10.98
CA ILE A 109 4.45 -7.86 -11.57
C ILE A 109 5.27 -6.96 -10.65
N ALA A 110 4.69 -5.86 -10.15
CA ALA A 110 5.42 -4.84 -9.41
C ALA A 110 5.85 -5.27 -8.00
N MET A 111 5.12 -6.19 -7.39
CA MET A 111 5.45 -6.73 -6.06
C MET A 111 6.50 -7.85 -6.08
N ASP A 112 6.96 -8.26 -7.26
CA ASP A 112 8.01 -9.24 -7.45
C ASP A 112 9.12 -8.61 -8.30
N LYS A 113 10.31 -8.40 -7.68
CA LYS A 113 11.42 -7.69 -8.34
C LYS A 113 11.93 -8.43 -9.57
N GLY A 114 11.85 -9.74 -9.55
CA GLY A 114 12.25 -10.52 -10.70
C GLY A 114 11.22 -10.45 -11.83
N LYS A 115 9.92 -10.64 -11.54
CA LYS A 115 8.87 -10.45 -12.54
C LYS A 115 8.91 -9.04 -13.14
N THR A 116 9.22 -8.02 -12.32
CA THR A 116 9.40 -6.65 -12.79
C THR A 116 10.53 -6.56 -13.81
N ALA A 117 11.71 -7.13 -13.49
CA ALA A 117 12.86 -7.11 -14.39
C ALA A 117 12.55 -7.85 -15.72
N GLU A 118 11.99 -9.05 -15.64
CA GLU A 118 11.60 -9.84 -16.80
C GLU A 118 10.57 -9.11 -17.69
N TYR A 119 9.57 -8.50 -17.08
CA TYR A 119 8.55 -7.74 -17.81
C TYR A 119 9.14 -6.53 -18.55
N LEU A 120 10.02 -5.79 -17.87
CA LEU A 120 10.68 -4.63 -18.46
C LEU A 120 11.64 -5.01 -19.58
N GLU A 121 12.42 -6.10 -19.42
CA GLU A 121 13.28 -6.63 -20.49
C GLU A 121 12.46 -7.00 -21.73
N LYS A 122 11.35 -7.74 -21.55
CA LYS A 122 10.44 -8.08 -22.65
C LYS A 122 9.83 -6.87 -23.34
N ALA A 123 9.62 -5.79 -22.59
CA ALA A 123 9.14 -4.52 -23.12
C ALA A 123 10.24 -3.66 -23.78
N GLY A 124 11.49 -4.13 -23.84
CA GLY A 124 12.62 -3.39 -24.40
C GLY A 124 13.10 -2.22 -23.53
N VAL A 125 12.72 -2.17 -22.26
CA VAL A 125 13.16 -1.15 -21.31
C VAL A 125 14.51 -1.57 -20.72
N PRO A 126 15.57 -0.76 -20.81
CA PRO A 126 16.86 -1.09 -20.20
C PRO A 126 16.72 -1.32 -18.68
N THR A 127 17.13 -2.48 -18.21
CA THR A 127 17.13 -2.86 -16.80
C THR A 127 18.48 -3.36 -16.36
N PRO A 128 18.81 -3.27 -15.06
CA PRO A 128 19.97 -3.99 -14.54
C PRO A 128 19.79 -5.49 -14.76
N HIS A 129 20.86 -6.17 -15.16
CA HIS A 129 20.82 -7.61 -15.34
C HIS A 129 20.47 -8.30 -14.01
N THR A 130 19.41 -9.13 -14.03
CA THR A 130 18.83 -9.73 -12.82
C THR A 130 18.91 -11.25 -12.90
N TRP A 131 19.40 -11.88 -11.84
CA TRP A 131 19.48 -13.33 -11.70
C TRP A 131 18.51 -13.81 -10.62
N TRP A 132 17.83 -14.91 -10.88
CA TRP A 132 16.82 -15.47 -9.98
C TRP A 132 17.39 -16.44 -8.94
N LYS A 133 18.55 -17.01 -9.23
CA LYS A 133 19.24 -17.97 -8.36
C LYS A 133 20.69 -17.56 -8.19
N SER A 134 21.22 -17.79 -7.00
CA SER A 134 22.63 -17.52 -6.71
C SER A 134 23.60 -18.30 -7.59
N GLU A 135 23.18 -19.48 -8.05
CA GLU A 135 23.96 -20.36 -8.93
C GLU A 135 24.17 -19.79 -10.34
N ASP A 136 23.17 -19.01 -10.80
CA ASP A 136 23.18 -18.34 -12.10
C ASP A 136 23.82 -16.94 -12.03
N GLY A 137 24.21 -16.51 -10.84
CA GLY A 137 24.71 -15.17 -10.60
C GLY A 137 26.09 -14.89 -11.23
N PRO A 138 26.41 -13.62 -11.46
CA PRO A 138 27.67 -13.26 -12.08
C PRO A 138 28.85 -13.56 -11.15
N LYS A 139 29.96 -13.91 -11.76
CA LYS A 139 31.23 -14.06 -11.07
C LYS A 139 31.97 -12.73 -10.85
N LYS A 140 31.31 -11.60 -11.14
CA LYS A 140 31.90 -10.25 -11.06
C LYS A 140 31.06 -9.35 -10.14
N TYR A 141 31.76 -8.56 -9.34
CA TYR A 141 31.20 -7.56 -8.43
C TYR A 141 31.35 -6.13 -9.03
N PRO A 142 30.56 -5.14 -8.55
CA PRO A 142 29.62 -5.20 -7.42
C PRO A 142 28.25 -5.80 -7.77
N LEU A 143 27.56 -6.37 -6.73
CA LEU A 143 26.22 -6.92 -6.82
C LEU A 143 25.31 -6.33 -5.73
N ILE A 144 24.02 -6.26 -6.02
CA ILE A 144 22.97 -5.99 -5.02
C ILE A 144 22.15 -7.27 -4.87
N VAL A 145 22.12 -7.80 -3.64
CA VAL A 145 21.26 -8.92 -3.26
C VAL A 145 20.02 -8.36 -2.56
N LYS A 146 18.85 -8.80 -3.01
CA LYS A 146 17.56 -8.37 -2.46
C LYS A 146 16.69 -9.58 -2.10
#